data_c8ebd7bc3440666328c2bbd84f96df0b
#
_entry.id   c8ebd7bc3440666328c2bbd84f96df0b
#
_cell.length_a   1.000
_cell.length_b   1.000
_cell.length_c   1.000
_cell.angle_alpha   90.00
_cell.angle_beta   90.00
_cell.angle_gamma   90.00
#
_symmetry.space_group_name_H-M   'P 1'
#
loop_
_entity.id
_entity.type
_entity.pdbx_description
1 polymer ?
#
loop_
_entity_poly.entity_id
_entity_poly.type
_entity_poly.pdbx_seq_one_letter_code
_entity_poly.pdbx_strand_id
1 'polypeptide(L)'
;MLAHVEERASTPGIEHMRADAMRLPGPYVAPLGAIWLAESNDGAIGCVALRPLPGGIGEVKRMYVDRAWRGKGVGRALLETLIAHARTLGYHHLRLGTLSDMAAARSLYASLGFAPIERYRADEMVDTEFYELRFE
;
A
#
# COMPACT_ATOMS: atom_id res chain seq x y z
N MET A 1 -10.57 16.96 7.88
CA MET A 1 -10.93 15.77 8.66
C MET A 1 -10.17 14.56 8.15
N LEU A 2 -9.58 13.82 9.04
CA LEU A 2 -8.87 12.61 8.63
C LEU A 2 -9.85 11.49 8.33
N ALA A 3 -9.54 10.72 7.31
CA ALA A 3 -10.30 9.54 6.98
C ALA A 3 -10.05 8.46 8.03
N HIS A 4 -11.04 7.65 8.22
CA HIS A 4 -10.92 6.48 9.07
C HIS A 4 -10.26 5.37 8.27
N VAL A 5 -9.18 4.79 8.80
CA VAL A 5 -8.45 3.73 8.10
C VAL A 5 -8.76 2.39 8.74
N GLU A 6 -9.28 1.47 7.95
CA GLU A 6 -9.57 0.14 8.45
C GLU A 6 -9.56 -0.90 7.34
N GLU A 7 -9.44 -2.16 7.74
CA GLU A 7 -9.36 -3.29 6.82
C GLU A 7 -10.75 -3.84 6.55
N ARG A 8 -11.45 -3.19 5.67
CA ARG A 8 -12.75 -3.68 5.24
C ARG A 8 -13.19 -2.99 3.97
N ALA A 9 -14.14 -3.58 3.33
CA ALA A 9 -14.70 -3.05 2.13
C ALA A 9 -15.78 -2.06 2.43
N SER A 10 -16.03 -1.15 1.53
CA SER A 10 -17.15 -0.26 1.75
C SER A 10 -17.84 0.29 0.52
N THR A 11 -17.20 0.70 -0.55
CA THR A 11 -17.93 1.46 -1.55
C THR A 11 -17.52 1.19 -2.99
N PRO A 12 -18.30 1.72 -3.93
CA PRO A 12 -18.09 1.50 -5.35
C PRO A 12 -16.76 1.96 -5.91
N GLY A 13 -16.16 3.00 -5.35
CA GLY A 13 -14.94 3.55 -5.93
C GLY A 13 -13.77 2.59 -6.02
N ILE A 14 -13.70 1.61 -5.12
CA ILE A 14 -12.62 0.65 -5.10
C ILE A 14 -13.13 -0.79 -5.04
N GLU A 15 -14.36 -0.98 -5.47
CA GLU A 15 -15.04 -2.26 -5.39
C GLU A 15 -14.32 -3.36 -6.16
N HIS A 16 -13.75 -3.04 -7.30
CA HIS A 16 -13.07 -4.05 -8.11
C HIS A 16 -11.88 -4.66 -7.36
N MET A 17 -11.14 -3.87 -6.63
CA MET A 17 -10.01 -4.37 -5.87
C MET A 17 -10.47 -5.29 -4.74
N ARG A 18 -11.53 -4.89 -4.06
CA ARG A 18 -12.10 -5.72 -3.03
C ARG A 18 -12.61 -7.04 -3.57
N ALA A 19 -13.29 -7.00 -4.70
CA ALA A 19 -13.83 -8.19 -5.33
C ALA A 19 -12.72 -9.17 -5.71
N ASP A 20 -11.60 -8.67 -6.23
CA ASP A 20 -10.46 -9.51 -6.54
C ASP A 20 -9.90 -10.17 -5.29
N ALA A 21 -9.75 -9.41 -4.23
CA ALA A 21 -9.19 -9.93 -3.00
C ALA A 21 -10.08 -11.00 -2.37
N MET A 22 -11.39 -10.89 -2.54
CA MET A 22 -12.31 -11.83 -1.94
C MET A 22 -12.57 -13.08 -2.79
N ARG A 23 -12.50 -12.96 -4.10
CA ARG A 23 -12.75 -14.08 -4.98
C ARG A 23 -11.59 -15.03 -5.13
N LEU A 24 -10.40 -14.49 -5.12
CA LEU A 24 -9.20 -15.26 -5.40
C LEU A 24 -8.43 -15.46 -4.11
N PRO A 25 -8.11 -16.69 -3.74
CA PRO A 25 -7.19 -16.94 -2.65
C PRO A 25 -5.85 -16.41 -3.12
N GLY A 26 -5.69 -15.13 -3.01
CA GLY A 26 -4.54 -14.47 -3.54
C GLY A 26 -3.61 -14.00 -2.46
N PRO A 27 -2.66 -13.17 -2.85
CA PRO A 27 -1.60 -12.75 -1.94
C PRO A 27 -2.03 -11.80 -0.83
N TYR A 28 -3.27 -11.30 -0.89
CA TYR A 28 -3.72 -10.26 0.06
C TYR A 28 -4.54 -10.83 1.20
N VAL A 29 -4.35 -12.08 1.55
CA VAL A 29 -5.13 -12.73 2.60
C VAL A 29 -4.30 -12.95 3.85
N ALA A 30 -4.97 -12.94 5.00
CA ALA A 30 -4.35 -13.25 6.26
C ALA A 30 -3.74 -14.66 6.23
N PRO A 31 -2.68 -14.93 7.00
CA PRO A 31 -2.11 -14.03 8.01
C PRO A 31 -1.10 -13.02 7.47
N LEU A 32 -0.50 -13.25 6.31
CA LEU A 32 0.61 -12.43 5.84
C LEU A 32 0.21 -11.31 4.89
N GLY A 33 -1.01 -11.34 4.39
CA GLY A 33 -1.51 -10.30 3.49
C GLY A 33 -2.69 -9.57 4.10
N ALA A 34 -2.97 -8.37 3.59
CA ALA A 34 -4.10 -7.57 4.05
C ALA A 34 -4.39 -6.44 3.07
N ILE A 35 -5.59 -5.92 3.14
CA ILE A 35 -6.01 -4.74 2.39
C ILE A 35 -6.63 -3.74 3.36
N TRP A 36 -6.19 -2.50 3.30
CA TRP A 36 -6.73 -1.42 4.12
C TRP A 36 -7.50 -0.45 3.25
N LEU A 37 -8.63 -0.01 3.75
CA LEU A 37 -9.44 1.02 3.11
C LEU A 37 -9.45 2.25 4.00
N ALA A 38 -9.31 3.41 3.38
CA ALA A 38 -9.52 4.67 4.05
C ALA A 38 -10.93 5.13 3.73
N GLU A 39 -11.69 5.49 4.76
CA GLU A 39 -13.09 5.85 4.61
C GLU A 39 -13.38 7.23 5.16
N SER A 40 -14.28 7.94 4.47
CA SER A 40 -14.87 9.17 4.96
C SER A 40 -16.35 8.92 5.18
N ASN A 41 -17.08 9.96 5.55
CA ASN A 41 -18.55 9.86 5.68
C ASN A 41 -19.22 9.50 4.35
N ASP A 42 -18.54 9.77 3.25
CA ASP A 42 -19.09 9.53 1.91
C ASP A 42 -18.65 8.19 1.33
N GLY A 43 -17.93 7.38 2.09
CA GLY A 43 -17.49 6.07 1.64
C GLY A 43 -15.99 5.95 1.52
N ALA A 44 -15.53 4.93 0.80
CA ALA A 44 -14.11 4.66 0.65
C ALA A 44 -13.45 5.71 -0.24
N ILE A 45 -12.31 6.20 0.19
CA ILE A 45 -11.56 7.25 -0.49
C ILE A 45 -10.14 6.84 -0.82
N GLY A 46 -9.70 5.68 -0.37
CA GLY A 46 -8.37 5.19 -0.67
C GLY A 46 -8.16 3.76 -0.21
N CYS A 47 -7.08 3.17 -0.66
CA CYS A 47 -6.74 1.80 -0.29
C CYS A 47 -5.24 1.56 -0.42
N VAL A 48 -4.77 0.50 0.24
CA VAL A 48 -3.43 -0.03 0.08
C VAL A 48 -3.46 -1.51 0.45
N ALA A 49 -2.61 -2.30 -0.18
CA ALA A 49 -2.56 -3.73 0.06
C ALA A 49 -1.14 -4.18 0.41
N LEU A 50 -1.07 -5.25 1.17
CA LEU A 50 0.19 -5.89 1.55
C LEU A 50 0.12 -7.35 1.13
N ARG A 51 1.19 -7.84 0.49
CA ARG A 51 1.29 -9.26 0.18
C ARG A 51 2.70 -9.77 0.48
N PRO A 52 2.86 -11.06 0.76
CA PRO A 52 4.18 -11.60 1.03
C PRO A 52 4.98 -11.81 -0.26
N LEU A 53 6.28 -11.58 -0.16
CA LEU A 53 7.27 -12.03 -1.12
C LEU A 53 8.16 -13.02 -0.40
N PRO A 54 8.95 -13.84 -1.12
CA PRO A 54 9.88 -14.77 -0.48
C PRO A 54 10.89 -14.02 0.41
N GLY A 55 11.31 -14.67 1.49
CA GLY A 55 12.40 -14.15 2.31
C GLY A 55 12.01 -13.16 3.40
N GLY A 56 10.76 -13.16 3.83
CA GLY A 56 10.34 -12.27 4.91
C GLY A 56 10.14 -10.84 4.46
N ILE A 57 9.83 -10.65 3.20
CA ILE A 57 9.63 -9.35 2.59
C ILE A 57 8.15 -9.16 2.29
N GLY A 58 7.61 -8.01 2.67
CA GLY A 58 6.26 -7.63 2.28
C GLY A 58 6.29 -6.68 1.11
N GLU A 59 5.31 -6.77 0.24
CA GLU A 59 5.20 -5.84 -0.89
C GLU A 59 3.97 -4.98 -0.74
N VAL A 60 4.16 -3.67 -0.85
CA VAL A 60 3.07 -2.69 -0.85
C VAL A 60 2.53 -2.61 -2.27
N LYS A 61 1.23 -2.83 -2.41
CA LYS A 61 0.57 -2.82 -3.72
C LYS A 61 -0.72 -2.02 -3.65
N ARG A 62 -1.23 -1.65 -4.80
CA ARG A 62 -2.57 -1.09 -4.95
C ARG A 62 -2.80 0.17 -4.12
N MET A 63 -1.77 0.98 -3.96
CA MET A 63 -1.89 2.26 -3.28
C MET A 63 -2.71 3.20 -4.14
N TYR A 64 -3.81 3.70 -3.58
CA TYR A 64 -4.68 4.62 -4.29
C TYR A 64 -5.37 5.56 -3.31
N VAL A 65 -5.48 6.82 -3.69
CA VAL A 65 -6.24 7.82 -2.95
C VAL A 65 -7.07 8.60 -3.97
N ASP A 66 -8.35 8.75 -3.68
CA ASP A 66 -9.25 9.52 -4.54
C ASP A 66 -8.69 10.92 -4.76
N ARG A 67 -8.84 11.41 -5.98
CA ARG A 67 -8.28 12.71 -6.36
C ARG A 67 -8.68 13.82 -5.40
N ALA A 68 -9.95 13.84 -5.00
CA ALA A 68 -10.48 14.88 -4.11
C ALA A 68 -9.84 14.86 -2.72
N TRP A 69 -9.22 13.73 -2.35
CA TRP A 69 -8.63 13.55 -1.04
C TRP A 69 -7.10 13.55 -1.05
N ARG A 70 -6.49 13.77 -2.20
CA ARG A 70 -5.03 13.83 -2.29
C ARG A 70 -4.51 15.06 -1.59
N GLY A 71 -3.33 14.93 -0.99
CA GLY A 71 -2.71 16.03 -0.26
C GLY A 71 -3.30 16.28 1.11
N LYS A 72 -4.14 15.38 1.61
CA LYS A 72 -4.81 15.52 2.91
C LYS A 72 -4.37 14.49 3.94
N GLY A 73 -3.28 13.78 3.67
CA GLY A 73 -2.72 12.81 4.63
C GLY A 73 -3.31 11.42 4.57
N VAL A 74 -4.20 11.13 3.62
CA VAL A 74 -4.81 9.80 3.52
C VAL A 74 -3.77 8.75 3.16
N GLY A 75 -2.91 9.03 2.18
CA GLY A 75 -1.87 8.10 1.77
C GLY A 75 -0.90 7.79 2.89
N ARG A 76 -0.51 8.81 3.65
CA ARG A 76 0.36 8.62 4.80
C ARG A 76 -0.30 7.75 5.85
N ALA A 77 -1.57 8.00 6.16
CA ALA A 77 -2.28 7.21 7.16
C ALA A 77 -2.38 5.75 6.76
N LEU A 78 -2.67 5.49 5.48
CA LEU A 78 -2.72 4.13 4.95
C LEU A 78 -1.37 3.43 5.10
N LEU A 79 -0.30 4.09 4.69
CA LEU A 79 1.04 3.49 4.76
C LEU A 79 1.50 3.30 6.19
N GLU A 80 1.25 4.25 7.06
CA GLU A 80 1.62 4.09 8.47
C GLU A 80 0.91 2.90 9.10
N THR A 81 -0.35 2.72 8.78
CA THR A 81 -1.13 1.58 9.27
C THR A 81 -0.55 0.26 8.75
N LEU A 82 -0.26 0.22 7.44
CA LEU A 82 0.33 -0.96 6.83
C LEU A 82 1.69 -1.28 7.44
N ILE A 83 2.54 -0.27 7.61
CA ILE A 83 3.88 -0.46 8.18
C ILE A 83 3.80 -1.04 9.59
N ALA A 84 2.92 -0.48 10.43
CA ALA A 84 2.77 -0.97 11.78
C ALA A 84 2.31 -2.42 11.81
N HIS A 85 1.36 -2.76 10.95
CA HIS A 85 0.86 -4.14 10.87
C HIS A 85 1.94 -5.09 10.37
N ALA A 86 2.66 -4.71 9.33
CA ALA A 86 3.73 -5.53 8.77
C ALA A 86 4.81 -5.84 9.81
N ARG A 87 5.11 -4.86 10.65
CA ARG A 87 6.07 -5.06 11.72
C ARG A 87 5.59 -6.14 12.69
N THR A 88 4.31 -6.15 13.03
CA THR A 88 3.77 -7.17 13.93
C THR A 88 3.76 -8.56 13.31
N LEU A 89 3.71 -8.65 11.99
CA LEU A 89 3.74 -9.91 11.27
C LEU A 89 5.15 -10.51 11.15
N GLY A 90 6.16 -9.75 11.53
CA GLY A 90 7.53 -10.24 11.48
C GLY A 90 8.25 -10.05 10.16
N TYR A 91 7.72 -9.24 9.27
CA TYR A 91 8.43 -8.90 8.04
C TYR A 91 9.74 -8.20 8.37
N HIS A 92 10.78 -8.49 7.58
CA HIS A 92 12.07 -7.83 7.72
C HIS A 92 12.17 -6.58 6.86
N HIS A 93 11.48 -6.58 5.73
CA HIS A 93 11.51 -5.48 4.77
C HIS A 93 10.14 -5.30 4.14
N LEU A 94 9.88 -4.06 3.71
CA LEU A 94 8.77 -3.77 2.80
C LEU A 94 9.35 -3.22 1.51
N ARG A 95 8.80 -3.63 0.38
CA ARG A 95 9.20 -3.13 -0.92
C ARG A 95 8.01 -2.59 -1.68
N LEU A 96 8.26 -1.68 -2.59
CA LEU A 96 7.25 -1.14 -3.48
C LEU A 96 7.87 -0.63 -4.76
N GLY A 97 7.04 -0.54 -5.80
CA GLY A 97 7.40 0.13 -7.04
C GLY A 97 6.46 1.30 -7.28
N THR A 98 6.98 2.38 -7.83
CA THR A 98 6.20 3.55 -8.16
C THR A 98 6.73 4.17 -9.44
N LEU A 99 5.85 4.84 -10.19
CA LEU A 99 6.28 5.51 -11.42
C LEU A 99 7.14 6.71 -11.10
N SER A 100 8.14 6.94 -11.94
CA SER A 100 9.14 7.98 -11.69
C SER A 100 8.60 9.40 -11.76
N ASP A 101 7.45 9.60 -12.36
CA ASP A 101 6.84 10.93 -12.45
C ASP A 101 5.93 11.27 -11.26
N MET A 102 5.84 10.40 -10.27
CA MET A 102 4.98 10.60 -9.11
C MET A 102 5.77 11.20 -7.94
N ALA A 103 6.12 12.47 -8.08
CA ALA A 103 6.99 13.14 -7.10
C ALA A 103 6.41 13.18 -5.69
N ALA A 104 5.09 13.38 -5.58
CA ALA A 104 4.45 13.40 -4.25
C ALA A 104 4.55 12.05 -3.57
N ALA A 105 4.42 10.97 -4.33
CA ALA A 105 4.57 9.63 -3.78
C ALA A 105 6.00 9.38 -3.32
N ARG A 106 6.98 9.80 -4.13
CA ARG A 106 8.38 9.64 -3.75
C ARG A 106 8.71 10.36 -2.44
N SER A 107 8.20 11.59 -2.29
CA SER A 107 8.40 12.35 -1.05
C SER A 107 7.78 11.63 0.15
N LEU A 108 6.59 11.09 -0.03
CA LEU A 108 5.91 10.37 1.02
C LEU A 108 6.72 9.14 1.45
N TYR A 109 7.18 8.34 0.49
CA TYR A 109 7.94 7.13 0.80
C TYR A 109 9.24 7.48 1.52
N ALA A 110 9.96 8.49 1.03
CA ALA A 110 11.20 8.91 1.67
C ALA A 110 10.95 9.38 3.11
N SER A 111 9.88 10.12 3.34
CA SER A 111 9.56 10.62 4.69
C SER A 111 9.21 9.49 5.66
N LEU A 112 8.81 8.33 5.15
CA LEU A 112 8.48 7.17 5.97
C LEU A 112 9.65 6.21 6.13
N GLY A 113 10.80 6.54 5.56
CA GLY A 113 12.01 5.75 5.73
C GLY A 113 12.34 4.81 4.58
N PHE A 114 11.58 4.85 3.51
CA PHE A 114 11.89 4.05 2.32
C PHE A 114 13.08 4.65 1.59
N ALA A 115 13.96 3.79 1.10
CA ALA A 115 15.13 4.19 0.32
C ALA A 115 15.10 3.52 -1.04
N PRO A 116 15.65 4.17 -2.08
CA PRO A 116 15.69 3.57 -3.41
C PRO A 116 16.48 2.29 -3.42
N ILE A 117 16.00 1.31 -4.19
CA ILE A 117 16.72 0.06 -4.44
C ILE A 117 16.66 -0.25 -5.91
N GLU A 118 17.42 -1.27 -6.33
CA GLU A 118 17.40 -1.73 -7.70
C GLU A 118 16.09 -2.46 -8.00
N ARG A 119 15.79 -2.57 -9.29
CA ARG A 119 14.60 -3.28 -9.75
C ARG A 119 14.63 -4.73 -9.25
N TYR A 120 13.52 -5.17 -8.67
CA TYR A 120 13.37 -6.55 -8.21
C TYR A 120 12.27 -7.31 -8.95
N ARG A 121 11.54 -6.64 -9.84
CA ARG A 121 10.48 -7.26 -10.65
C ARG A 121 10.66 -6.87 -12.10
N ALA A 122 10.64 -7.87 -12.98
CA ALA A 122 10.81 -7.64 -14.41
C ALA A 122 9.51 -7.25 -15.10
N ASP A 123 8.38 -7.52 -14.45
CA ASP A 123 7.05 -7.30 -15.04
C ASP A 123 6.50 -5.89 -14.81
N GLU A 124 7.28 -5.02 -14.19
CA GLU A 124 6.86 -3.64 -13.98
C GLU A 124 7.27 -2.77 -15.18
N MET A 125 6.60 -1.62 -15.30
CA MET A 125 6.89 -0.68 -16.37
C MET A 125 8.35 -0.20 -16.30
N VAL A 126 8.90 0.15 -17.44
CA VAL A 126 10.32 0.43 -17.57
C VAL A 126 10.78 1.63 -16.71
N ASP A 127 9.91 2.59 -16.48
CA ASP A 127 10.23 3.77 -15.68
C ASP A 127 9.79 3.64 -14.21
N THR A 128 9.46 2.44 -13.76
CA THR A 128 9.13 2.21 -12.37
C THR A 128 10.38 2.30 -11.51
N GLU A 129 10.27 3.04 -10.41
CA GLU A 129 11.32 3.12 -9.40
C GLU A 129 10.94 2.24 -8.22
N PHE A 130 11.93 1.65 -7.58
CA PHE A 130 11.72 0.69 -6.51
C PHE A 130 12.32 1.20 -5.21
N TYR A 131 11.63 0.92 -4.11
CA TYR A 131 11.99 1.41 -2.78
C TYR A 131 11.85 0.30 -1.75
N GLU A 132 12.59 0.41 -0.67
CA GLU A 132 12.56 -0.58 0.40
C GLU A 132 12.63 0.12 1.75
N LEU A 133 11.82 -0.37 2.68
CA LEU A 133 11.89 0.00 4.09
C LEU A 133 12.41 -1.22 4.85
N ARG A 134 13.45 -1.03 5.63
CA ARG A 134 14.01 -2.10 6.46
C ARG A 134 13.52 -1.95 7.88
N PHE A 135 13.02 -3.03 8.44
CA PHE A 135 12.68 -3.09 9.86
C PHE A 135 13.90 -3.54 10.65
N GLU A 136 14.04 -2.98 11.82
CA GLU A 136 15.13 -3.37 12.70
C GLU A 136 14.65 -4.19 13.87
#